data_4d19b60023284834d97840d4164efb2d
#
_entry.id   4d19b60023284834d97840d4164efb2d
#
_cell.length_a   1.000
_cell.length_b   1.000
_cell.length_c   1.000
_cell.angle_alpha   90.00
_cell.angle_beta   90.00
_cell.angle_gamma   90.00
#
_symmetry.space_group_name_H-M   'P 1'
#
loop_
_entity.id
_entity.type
_entity.pdbx_description
1 polymer ?
#
loop_
_entity_poly.entity_id
_entity_poly.type
_entity_poly.pdbx_seq_one_letter_code
_entity_poly.pdbx_strand_id
1 'polypeptide(L)'
;MALGRRHLVHRDVVREYDLVLTEERPPTFRTPQSGPLRINWIIPGIPIAHGGLFNIFRTIHQLEAWGHPNRIYTLGKLSEGPIQARELVRKNYFPIEAEIEVLSDNIQESDALIATSWPTAYAARKVGNAAQKFYFVQDLEYMFYAPGSLYEFARQTYQFGFRGITAGSWIADVLLRDFNMECAVFGFSYDQHAYSNAGACMLAAGRKRVLFYARPETERRGYELGILALALVAKRMPDVEFVLVGVQRRSVDLPFPAVIPGVLSFSELGALYRSCDVALVLSHTNLSLLPLELMACGCAVVSNEGPNTEWLLTDQIASLVKADPRSIGNAIIELLEVDSLRLQKIEAGLAFAQSTDWTKEIKVIESALLAHSENPHELEPHG
;
A
#
# COMPACT_ATOMS: atom_id res chain seq x y z
N MET A 1 11.25 -29.56 -13.08
CA MET A 1 10.06 -28.99 -12.41
C MET A 1 9.65 -29.94 -11.28
N ALA A 2 10.09 -29.66 -10.07
CA ALA A 2 9.65 -30.40 -8.88
C ALA A 2 8.61 -29.52 -8.19
N LEU A 3 7.34 -29.79 -8.47
CA LEU A 3 6.23 -29.33 -7.66
C LEU A 3 6.40 -29.97 -6.27
N GLY A 4 6.96 -29.20 -5.34
CA GLY A 4 7.04 -29.61 -3.95
C GLY A 4 5.65 -30.03 -3.47
N ARG A 5 5.50 -31.30 -3.12
CA ARG A 5 4.33 -31.81 -2.42
C ARG A 5 4.19 -31.00 -1.13
N ARG A 6 3.27 -30.01 -1.12
CA ARG A 6 2.79 -29.43 0.14
C ARG A 6 2.21 -30.62 0.92
N HIS A 7 2.82 -30.96 2.04
CA HIS A 7 2.22 -31.87 2.99
C HIS A 7 0.82 -31.35 3.29
N LEU A 8 -0.21 -32.14 2.99
CA LEU A 8 -1.58 -31.88 3.41
C LEU A 8 -1.60 -31.93 4.95
N VAL A 9 -1.33 -30.79 5.56
CA VAL A 9 -1.64 -30.61 6.98
C VAL A 9 -3.16 -30.66 7.09
N HIS A 10 -3.68 -31.46 8.00
CA HIS A 10 -5.11 -31.50 8.30
C HIS A 10 -5.53 -30.11 8.78
N ARG A 11 -6.07 -29.29 7.86
CA ARG A 11 -6.58 -27.95 8.17
C ARG A 11 -8.05 -28.08 8.51
N ASP A 12 -8.44 -27.58 9.67
CA ASP A 12 -9.84 -27.34 9.98
C ASP A 12 -10.30 -26.11 9.22
N VAL A 13 -10.75 -26.31 7.98
CA VAL A 13 -11.16 -25.24 7.05
C VAL A 13 -12.30 -24.43 7.63
N VAL A 14 -13.24 -25.04 8.35
CA VAL A 14 -14.37 -24.33 8.95
C VAL A 14 -13.87 -23.38 10.03
N ARG A 15 -12.99 -23.84 10.90
CA ARG A 15 -12.42 -23.00 11.97
C ARG A 15 -11.49 -21.90 11.42
N GLU A 16 -10.75 -22.17 10.34
CA GLU A 16 -9.83 -21.21 9.73
C GLU A 16 -10.59 -20.08 9.00
N TYR A 17 -11.76 -20.41 8.43
CA TYR A 17 -12.55 -19.50 7.61
C TYR A 17 -13.98 -19.27 8.13
N ASP A 18 -14.25 -19.50 9.42
CA ASP A 18 -15.55 -19.27 10.05
C ASP A 18 -16.05 -17.84 9.86
N LEU A 19 -15.13 -16.89 9.76
CA LEU A 19 -15.43 -15.49 9.49
C LEU A 19 -16.22 -15.29 8.18
N VAL A 20 -16.01 -16.16 7.16
CA VAL A 20 -16.71 -16.07 5.86
C VAL A 20 -18.18 -16.50 5.99
N LEU A 21 -18.50 -17.31 6.98
CA LEU A 21 -19.86 -17.82 7.25
C LEU A 21 -20.72 -16.84 8.06
N THR A 22 -20.20 -15.65 8.36
CA THR A 22 -20.86 -14.72 9.26
C THR A 22 -22.02 -13.99 8.61
N GLU A 23 -23.12 -13.90 9.36
CA GLU A 23 -24.27 -13.12 8.96
C GLU A 23 -24.05 -11.62 9.11
N GLU A 24 -24.69 -10.85 8.24
CA GLU A 24 -24.69 -9.40 8.33
C GLU A 24 -25.54 -8.95 9.51
N ARG A 25 -25.01 -8.03 10.31
CA ARG A 25 -25.79 -7.26 11.27
C ARG A 25 -26.02 -5.86 10.71
N PRO A 26 -27.29 -5.48 10.47
CA PRO A 26 -27.59 -4.13 10.04
C PRO A 26 -27.08 -3.13 11.09
N PRO A 27 -26.65 -1.93 10.65
CA PRO A 27 -26.26 -0.87 11.58
C PRO A 27 -27.44 -0.55 12.50
N THR A 28 -27.17 -0.50 13.80
CA THR A 28 -28.11 0.14 14.74
C THR A 28 -27.98 1.63 14.51
N PHE A 29 -28.93 2.22 13.76
CA PHE A 29 -28.92 3.64 13.47
C PHE A 29 -28.93 4.45 14.75
N ARG A 30 -27.88 5.22 15.00
CA ARG A 30 -27.89 6.37 15.89
C ARG A 30 -27.63 7.59 15.04
N THR A 31 -28.40 8.62 15.28
CA THR A 31 -28.22 9.93 14.66
C THR A 31 -26.80 10.39 14.95
N PRO A 32 -26.00 10.75 13.94
CA PRO A 32 -24.66 11.28 14.17
C PRO A 32 -24.74 12.50 15.07
N GLN A 33 -23.89 12.54 16.10
CA GLN A 33 -23.76 13.74 16.90
C GLN A 33 -22.98 14.76 16.09
N SER A 34 -23.39 16.02 16.11
CA SER A 34 -22.58 17.11 15.60
C SER A 34 -21.30 17.20 16.44
N GLY A 35 -20.14 17.14 15.81
CA GLY A 35 -18.85 17.22 16.50
C GLY A 35 -17.83 16.19 15.99
N PRO A 36 -16.77 15.97 16.77
CA PRO A 36 -15.75 14.97 16.42
C PRO A 36 -16.33 13.56 16.29
N LEU A 37 -15.98 12.86 15.20
CA LEU A 37 -16.41 11.48 14.95
C LEU A 37 -15.62 10.49 15.82
N ARG A 38 -16.30 9.54 16.44
CA ARG A 38 -15.69 8.36 17.05
C ARG A 38 -15.44 7.33 15.95
N ILE A 39 -14.18 7.00 15.73
CA ILE A 39 -13.77 6.16 14.59
C ILE A 39 -13.16 4.86 15.11
N ASN A 40 -13.74 3.74 14.72
CA ASN A 40 -13.21 2.41 15.00
C ASN A 40 -12.55 1.83 13.74
N TRP A 41 -11.35 1.31 13.89
CA TRP A 41 -10.58 0.64 12.85
C TRP A 41 -10.47 -0.85 13.14
N ILE A 42 -10.69 -1.70 12.17
CA ILE A 42 -10.35 -3.12 12.26
C ILE A 42 -9.15 -3.39 11.36
N ILE A 43 -8.06 -3.85 11.95
CA ILE A 43 -6.83 -4.20 11.23
C ILE A 43 -6.50 -5.69 11.41
N PRO A 44 -5.80 -6.34 10.47
CA PRO A 44 -5.50 -7.78 10.57
C PRO A 44 -4.52 -8.10 11.71
N GLY A 45 -3.62 -7.18 12.03
CA GLY A 45 -2.57 -7.29 13.05
C GLY A 45 -1.53 -6.18 12.89
N ILE A 46 -0.44 -6.21 13.66
CA ILE A 46 0.59 -5.15 13.70
C ILE A 46 1.97 -5.75 13.39
N PRO A 47 2.23 -6.22 12.15
CA PRO A 47 3.59 -6.58 11.73
C PRO A 47 4.45 -5.33 11.61
N ILE A 48 5.75 -5.44 11.91
CA ILE A 48 6.71 -4.34 11.76
C ILE A 48 7.02 -4.13 10.26
N ALA A 49 7.22 -2.88 9.86
CA ALA A 49 7.61 -2.46 8.50
C ALA A 49 6.62 -2.87 7.38
N HIS A 50 5.33 -2.77 7.64
CA HIS A 50 4.28 -3.05 6.65
C HIS A 50 3.74 -1.76 6.04
N GLY A 51 3.98 -1.54 4.73
CA GLY A 51 3.66 -0.26 4.05
C GLY A 51 2.21 0.18 4.17
N GLY A 52 1.23 -0.74 4.05
CA GLY A 52 -0.18 -0.40 4.19
C GLY A 52 -0.56 0.09 5.60
N LEU A 53 0.11 -0.41 6.64
CA LEU A 53 -0.12 0.07 8.01
C LEU A 53 0.42 1.48 8.24
N PHE A 54 1.48 1.88 7.52
CA PHE A 54 1.94 3.27 7.57
C PHE A 54 0.85 4.25 7.17
N ASN A 55 0.13 3.98 6.10
CA ASN A 55 -0.98 4.85 5.66
C ASN A 55 -2.12 4.86 6.68
N ILE A 56 -2.47 3.70 7.25
CA ILE A 56 -3.52 3.59 8.27
C ILE A 56 -3.14 4.40 9.52
N PHE A 57 -1.95 4.16 10.09
CA PHE A 57 -1.54 4.84 11.31
C PHE A 57 -1.26 6.34 11.10
N ARG A 58 -0.78 6.74 9.92
CA ARG A 58 -0.68 8.15 9.51
C ARG A 58 -2.06 8.81 9.50
N THR A 59 -3.04 8.14 8.91
CA THR A 59 -4.42 8.65 8.86
C THR A 59 -5.01 8.77 10.27
N ILE A 60 -4.86 7.75 11.12
CA ILE A 60 -5.31 7.77 12.51
C ILE A 60 -4.67 8.94 13.26
N HIS A 61 -3.35 9.07 13.22
CA HIS A 61 -2.62 10.16 13.86
C HIS A 61 -3.11 11.55 13.44
N GLN A 62 -3.36 11.74 12.15
CA GLN A 62 -3.85 13.03 11.64
C GLN A 62 -5.31 13.30 12.03
N LEU A 63 -6.17 12.28 12.03
CA LEU A 63 -7.56 12.40 12.48
C LEU A 63 -7.63 12.71 13.98
N GLU A 64 -6.75 12.12 14.79
CA GLU A 64 -6.61 12.46 16.22
C GLU A 64 -6.19 13.92 16.42
N ALA A 65 -5.21 14.39 15.63
CA ALA A 65 -4.78 15.80 15.67
C ALA A 65 -5.90 16.78 15.28
N TRP A 66 -6.89 16.34 14.51
CA TRP A 66 -8.11 17.13 14.19
C TRP A 66 -9.26 16.91 15.18
N GLY A 67 -9.01 16.16 16.25
CA GLY A 67 -9.94 15.98 17.36
C GLY A 67 -10.87 14.78 17.24
N HIS A 68 -10.72 13.91 16.27
CA HIS A 68 -11.50 12.68 16.14
C HIS A 68 -10.92 11.58 17.02
N PRO A 69 -11.62 11.08 18.07
CA PRO A 69 -11.14 9.94 18.83
C PRO A 69 -11.17 8.66 18.01
N ASN A 70 -10.06 7.91 18.03
CA ASN A 70 -9.90 6.66 17.32
C ASN A 70 -9.72 5.47 18.25
N ARG A 71 -10.16 4.29 17.83
CA ARG A 71 -9.89 2.99 18.45
C ARG A 71 -9.50 1.98 17.37
N ILE A 72 -8.65 1.05 17.75
CA ILE A 72 -8.11 0.02 16.84
C ILE A 72 -8.41 -1.36 17.41
N TYR A 73 -9.03 -2.20 16.59
CA TYR A 73 -9.30 -3.60 16.89
C TYR A 73 -8.50 -4.50 15.96
N THR A 74 -7.79 -5.48 16.50
CA THR A 74 -7.00 -6.43 15.73
C THR A 74 -7.72 -7.76 15.63
N LEU A 75 -7.69 -8.42 14.45
CA LEU A 75 -8.16 -9.80 14.30
C LEU A 75 -7.21 -10.79 14.99
N GLY A 76 -5.91 -10.50 14.93
CA GLY A 76 -4.87 -11.30 15.55
C GLY A 76 -4.71 -11.02 17.05
N LYS A 77 -4.18 -11.99 17.76
CA LYS A 77 -3.80 -11.81 19.17
C LYS A 77 -2.68 -10.77 19.30
N LEU A 78 -2.74 -10.00 20.36
CA LEU A 78 -1.66 -9.11 20.78
C LEU A 78 -0.70 -9.93 21.66
N SER A 79 0.52 -10.16 21.19
CA SER A 79 1.50 -11.04 21.86
C SER A 79 1.87 -10.57 23.29
N GLU A 80 1.92 -9.26 23.49
CA GLU A 80 2.35 -8.63 24.75
C GLU A 80 1.27 -7.75 25.38
N GLY A 81 0.04 -7.76 24.79
CA GLY A 81 -1.11 -7.01 25.29
C GLY A 81 -1.29 -5.60 24.67
N PRO A 82 -2.37 -4.90 25.04
CA PRO A 82 -2.78 -3.64 24.40
C PRO A 82 -1.78 -2.50 24.55
N ILE A 83 -1.18 -2.34 25.73
CA ILE A 83 -0.24 -1.24 26.02
C ILE A 83 1.01 -1.39 25.16
N GLN A 84 1.60 -2.58 25.14
CA GLN A 84 2.80 -2.88 24.37
C GLN A 84 2.53 -2.77 22.86
N ALA A 85 1.35 -3.15 22.40
CA ALA A 85 0.92 -2.97 21.02
C ALA A 85 0.91 -1.49 20.62
N ARG A 86 0.39 -0.60 21.46
CA ARG A 86 0.40 0.85 21.23
C ARG A 86 1.82 1.41 21.22
N GLU A 87 2.67 1.00 22.16
CA GLU A 87 4.08 1.41 22.18
C GLU A 87 4.84 0.92 20.94
N LEU A 88 4.55 -0.29 20.44
CA LEU A 88 5.12 -0.80 19.20
C LEU A 88 4.71 0.07 18.00
N VAL A 89 3.44 0.51 17.93
CA VAL A 89 2.98 1.42 16.87
C VAL A 89 3.65 2.79 17.00
N ARG A 90 3.71 3.36 18.19
CA ARG A 90 4.37 4.65 18.44
C ARG A 90 5.85 4.64 18.05
N LYS A 91 6.53 3.54 18.32
CA LYS A 91 7.96 3.39 18.01
C LYS A 91 8.23 3.19 16.52
N ASN A 92 7.38 2.44 15.80
CA ASN A 92 7.68 1.97 14.44
C ASN A 92 6.86 2.65 13.35
N TYR A 93 5.78 3.38 13.72
CA TYR A 93 4.86 4.03 12.79
C TYR A 93 4.63 5.49 13.17
N PHE A 94 3.55 5.77 13.93
CA PHE A 94 3.14 7.12 14.31
C PHE A 94 2.77 7.21 15.79
N PRO A 95 2.93 8.37 16.43
CA PRO A 95 2.58 8.60 17.83
C PRO A 95 1.05 8.75 18.01
N ILE A 96 0.32 7.65 17.84
CA ILE A 96 -1.13 7.61 18.03
C ILE A 96 -1.53 7.57 19.50
N GLU A 97 -2.74 8.07 19.80
CA GLU A 97 -3.38 7.99 21.13
C GLU A 97 -4.41 6.85 21.19
N ALA A 98 -4.88 6.33 20.05
CA ALA A 98 -5.85 5.27 19.95
C ALA A 98 -5.51 4.05 20.83
N GLU A 99 -6.49 3.56 21.56
CA GLU A 99 -6.42 2.28 22.24
C GLU A 99 -6.42 1.14 21.22
N ILE A 100 -5.63 0.11 21.50
CA ILE A 100 -5.52 -1.07 20.64
C ILE A 100 -5.99 -2.29 21.40
N GLU A 101 -7.01 -2.97 20.91
CA GLU A 101 -7.61 -4.15 21.53
C GLU A 101 -7.74 -5.30 20.54
N VAL A 102 -7.89 -6.52 21.04
CA VAL A 102 -8.29 -7.66 20.21
C VAL A 102 -9.79 -7.54 19.92
N LEU A 103 -10.18 -7.75 18.68
CA LEU A 103 -11.59 -7.71 18.29
C LEU A 103 -12.39 -8.74 19.08
N SER A 104 -13.49 -8.29 19.64
CA SER A 104 -14.48 -9.11 20.35
C SER A 104 -15.90 -8.76 19.88
N ASP A 105 -16.90 -9.50 20.33
CA ASP A 105 -18.30 -9.20 19.99
C ASP A 105 -18.80 -7.86 20.59
N ASN A 106 -18.11 -7.34 21.59
CA ASN A 106 -18.46 -6.11 22.32
C ASN A 106 -17.46 -4.99 22.02
N ILE A 107 -17.37 -4.55 20.76
CA ILE A 107 -16.63 -3.33 20.46
C ILE A 107 -17.43 -2.10 20.83
N GLN A 108 -16.74 -1.02 21.11
CA GLN A 108 -17.38 0.25 21.47
C GLN A 108 -18.15 0.85 20.29
N GLU A 109 -19.22 1.58 20.61
CA GLU A 109 -19.98 2.32 19.61
C GLU A 109 -19.12 3.31 18.85
N SER A 110 -19.37 3.45 17.55
CA SER A 110 -18.67 4.39 16.68
C SER A 110 -19.59 5.03 15.66
N ASP A 111 -19.21 6.22 15.24
CA ASP A 111 -19.86 6.93 14.15
C ASP A 111 -19.40 6.35 12.80
N ALA A 112 -18.13 5.92 12.73
CA ALA A 112 -17.55 5.22 11.58
C ALA A 112 -16.79 3.95 12.02
N LEU A 113 -17.00 2.85 11.32
CA LEU A 113 -16.22 1.62 11.45
C LEU A 113 -15.50 1.36 10.13
N ILE A 114 -14.18 1.25 10.18
CA ILE A 114 -13.35 1.14 8.99
C ILE A 114 -12.65 -0.23 8.95
N ALA A 115 -13.01 -1.04 7.96
CA ALA A 115 -12.28 -2.26 7.59
C ALA A 115 -11.04 -1.91 6.76
N THR A 116 -9.95 -2.66 6.90
CA THR A 116 -8.67 -2.34 6.23
C THR A 116 -8.08 -3.47 5.39
N SER A 117 -8.76 -4.61 5.35
CA SER A 117 -8.42 -5.77 4.53
C SER A 117 -9.64 -6.69 4.39
N TRP A 118 -9.61 -7.63 3.44
CA TRP A 118 -10.73 -8.53 3.21
C TRP A 118 -11.16 -9.33 4.47
N PRO A 119 -10.27 -9.87 5.34
CA PRO A 119 -10.74 -10.53 6.56
C PRO A 119 -11.39 -9.55 7.55
N THR A 120 -10.90 -8.31 7.61
CA THR A 120 -11.48 -7.28 8.49
C THR A 120 -12.83 -6.78 7.97
N ALA A 121 -13.08 -6.84 6.66
CA ALA A 121 -14.40 -6.53 6.08
C ALA A 121 -15.46 -7.55 6.51
N TYR A 122 -15.14 -8.83 6.52
CA TYR A 122 -16.03 -9.86 7.10
C TYR A 122 -16.29 -9.62 8.60
N ALA A 123 -15.25 -9.26 9.34
CA ALA A 123 -15.41 -8.94 10.75
C ALA A 123 -16.27 -7.68 10.97
N ALA A 124 -16.08 -6.62 10.19
CA ALA A 124 -16.88 -5.40 10.23
C ALA A 124 -18.35 -5.66 9.88
N ARG A 125 -18.63 -6.63 9.01
CA ARG A 125 -20.00 -7.01 8.62
C ARG A 125 -20.84 -7.47 9.82
N LYS A 126 -20.23 -8.14 10.80
CA LYS A 126 -20.90 -8.60 12.04
C LYS A 126 -21.21 -7.50 13.05
N VAL A 127 -20.55 -6.36 12.94
CA VAL A 127 -20.69 -5.28 13.92
C VAL A 127 -21.99 -4.53 13.70
N GLY A 128 -22.85 -4.47 14.73
CA GLY A 128 -24.13 -3.76 14.69
C GLY A 128 -24.08 -2.35 15.30
N ASN A 129 -23.10 -2.05 16.16
CA ASN A 129 -23.01 -0.79 16.91
C ASN A 129 -22.08 0.26 16.25
N ALA A 130 -22.06 0.30 14.93
CA ALA A 130 -21.46 1.36 14.13
C ALA A 130 -22.54 2.05 13.30
N ALA A 131 -22.53 3.39 13.25
CA ALA A 131 -23.50 4.14 12.45
C ALA A 131 -23.26 3.92 10.96
N GLN A 132 -22.01 3.87 10.54
CA GLN A 132 -21.62 3.65 9.16
C GLN A 132 -20.39 2.74 9.04
N LYS A 133 -20.30 2.01 7.93
CA LYS A 133 -19.20 1.08 7.65
C LYS A 133 -18.47 1.51 6.39
N PHE A 134 -17.15 1.59 6.51
CA PHE A 134 -16.23 1.95 5.44
C PHE A 134 -15.22 0.83 5.18
N TYR A 135 -14.69 0.80 3.97
CA TYR A 135 -13.60 -0.06 3.61
C TYR A 135 -12.42 0.77 3.08
N PHE A 136 -11.32 0.78 3.83
CA PHE A 136 -10.07 1.43 3.44
C PHE A 136 -9.28 0.51 2.52
N VAL A 137 -9.44 0.71 1.21
CA VAL A 137 -8.92 -0.17 0.16
C VAL A 137 -7.63 0.41 -0.42
N GLN A 138 -6.50 -0.20 -0.11
CA GLN A 138 -5.19 0.24 -0.63
C GLN A 138 -4.74 -0.54 -1.86
N ASP A 139 -5.34 -1.69 -2.12
CA ASP A 139 -5.11 -2.52 -3.30
C ASP A 139 -6.34 -3.40 -3.53
N LEU A 140 -6.47 -3.99 -4.72
CA LEU A 140 -7.49 -4.98 -5.02
C LEU A 140 -7.02 -6.35 -4.50
N GLU A 141 -7.33 -6.65 -3.24
CA GLU A 141 -6.74 -7.79 -2.52
C GLU A 141 -7.07 -9.16 -3.15
N TYR A 142 -8.18 -9.28 -3.88
CA TYR A 142 -8.49 -10.52 -4.61
C TYR A 142 -7.43 -10.84 -5.67
N MET A 143 -6.75 -9.83 -6.23
CA MET A 143 -5.67 -10.01 -7.20
C MET A 143 -4.37 -10.53 -6.57
N PHE A 144 -4.31 -10.69 -5.25
CA PHE A 144 -3.16 -11.31 -4.56
C PHE A 144 -3.19 -12.84 -4.66
N TYR A 145 -4.28 -13.40 -5.14
CA TYR A 145 -4.53 -14.83 -5.21
C TYR A 145 -4.80 -15.28 -6.63
N ALA A 146 -4.34 -16.48 -6.99
CA ALA A 146 -4.83 -17.15 -8.18
C ALA A 146 -6.36 -17.41 -8.04
N PRO A 147 -7.12 -17.49 -9.15
CA PRO A 147 -8.53 -17.83 -9.11
C PRO A 147 -8.79 -19.08 -8.26
N GLY A 148 -9.63 -18.93 -7.22
CA GLY A 148 -9.90 -19.96 -6.22
C GLY A 148 -10.58 -19.39 -4.99
N SER A 149 -10.71 -20.16 -3.91
CA SER A 149 -11.48 -19.76 -2.73
C SER A 149 -11.04 -18.45 -2.10
N LEU A 150 -9.74 -18.20 -1.94
CA LEU A 150 -9.24 -16.95 -1.35
C LEU A 150 -9.49 -15.76 -2.26
N TYR A 151 -9.39 -15.93 -3.58
CA TYR A 151 -9.76 -14.93 -4.57
C TYR A 151 -11.23 -14.54 -4.42
N GLU A 152 -12.13 -15.53 -4.33
CA GLU A 152 -13.57 -15.28 -4.19
C GLU A 152 -13.92 -14.67 -2.83
N PHE A 153 -13.31 -15.12 -1.74
CA PHE A 153 -13.53 -14.55 -0.41
C PHE A 153 -13.13 -13.06 -0.39
N ALA A 154 -11.96 -12.71 -0.91
CA ALA A 154 -11.53 -11.32 -0.98
C ALA A 154 -12.43 -10.49 -1.91
N ARG A 155 -12.81 -11.03 -3.09
CA ARG A 155 -13.64 -10.35 -4.07
C ARG A 155 -15.04 -10.04 -3.54
N GLN A 156 -15.63 -10.97 -2.79
CA GLN A 156 -16.98 -10.82 -2.24
C GLN A 156 -17.09 -9.64 -1.27
N THR A 157 -16.00 -9.24 -0.59
CA THR A 157 -16.04 -8.16 0.41
C THR A 157 -16.42 -6.80 -0.16
N TYR A 158 -16.17 -6.57 -1.45
CA TYR A 158 -16.54 -5.33 -2.14
C TYR A 158 -18.05 -5.22 -2.42
N GLN A 159 -18.81 -6.29 -2.18
CA GLN A 159 -20.27 -6.35 -2.33
C GLN A 159 -21.03 -6.22 -1.00
N PHE A 160 -20.32 -5.93 0.11
CA PHE A 160 -20.93 -5.83 1.44
C PHE A 160 -21.68 -4.51 1.70
N GLY A 161 -21.79 -3.63 0.70
CA GLY A 161 -22.46 -2.34 0.85
C GLY A 161 -21.69 -1.33 1.71
N PHE A 162 -20.39 -1.55 1.95
CA PHE A 162 -19.53 -0.57 2.61
C PHE A 162 -19.16 0.53 1.63
N ARG A 163 -18.90 1.74 2.14
CA ARG A 163 -18.36 2.82 1.33
C ARG A 163 -16.84 2.69 1.24
N GLY A 164 -16.29 2.86 0.03
CA GLY A 164 -14.86 2.78 -0.23
C GLY A 164 -14.12 4.05 0.16
N ILE A 165 -12.94 3.88 0.72
CA ILE A 165 -11.91 4.92 0.83
C ILE A 165 -10.68 4.33 0.14
N THR A 166 -10.35 4.79 -1.07
CA THR A 166 -9.38 4.11 -1.95
C THR A 166 -8.10 4.88 -2.14
N ALA A 167 -6.99 4.16 -2.13
CA ALA A 167 -5.69 4.68 -2.50
C ALA A 167 -5.55 4.73 -4.03
N GLY A 168 -5.89 5.88 -4.61
CA GLY A 168 -5.84 6.14 -6.04
C GLY A 168 -7.15 5.85 -6.78
N SER A 169 -7.28 6.51 -7.94
CA SER A 169 -8.49 6.47 -8.77
C SER A 169 -8.71 5.13 -9.46
N TRP A 170 -7.65 4.43 -9.86
CA TRP A 170 -7.79 3.13 -10.51
C TRP A 170 -8.59 2.11 -9.67
N ILE A 171 -8.32 2.04 -8.36
CA ILE A 171 -9.07 1.15 -7.47
C ILE A 171 -10.55 1.58 -7.46
N ALA A 172 -10.83 2.88 -7.30
CA ALA A 172 -12.19 3.40 -7.27
C ALA A 172 -12.95 3.09 -8.55
N ASP A 173 -12.30 3.26 -9.72
CA ASP A 173 -12.91 2.98 -11.03
C ASP A 173 -13.27 1.49 -11.17
N VAL A 174 -12.39 0.59 -10.72
CA VAL A 174 -12.66 -0.86 -10.73
C VAL A 174 -13.78 -1.20 -9.76
N LEU A 175 -13.77 -0.65 -8.54
CA LEU A 175 -14.77 -0.94 -7.53
C LEU A 175 -16.15 -0.42 -7.93
N LEU A 176 -16.22 0.76 -8.53
CA LEU A 176 -17.48 1.29 -9.04
C LEU A 176 -18.01 0.46 -10.22
N ARG A 177 -17.15 0.17 -11.21
CA ARG A 177 -17.53 -0.57 -12.42
C ARG A 177 -17.98 -2.01 -12.13
N ASP A 178 -17.20 -2.74 -11.32
CA ASP A 178 -17.35 -4.19 -11.17
C ASP A 178 -18.19 -4.60 -9.94
N PHE A 179 -18.34 -3.70 -8.96
CA PHE A 179 -19.00 -3.99 -7.68
C PHE A 179 -20.04 -2.96 -7.26
N ASN A 180 -20.27 -1.90 -8.07
CA ASN A 180 -21.15 -0.77 -7.73
C ASN A 180 -20.81 -0.16 -6.35
N MET A 181 -19.53 -0.13 -5.99
CA MET A 181 -19.03 0.41 -4.72
C MET A 181 -18.54 1.84 -4.92
N GLU A 182 -19.24 2.80 -4.33
CA GLU A 182 -18.85 4.20 -4.33
C GLU A 182 -17.65 4.44 -3.42
N CYS A 183 -16.69 5.24 -3.87
CA CYS A 183 -15.43 5.46 -3.18
C CYS A 183 -15.05 6.94 -3.11
N ALA A 184 -14.55 7.35 -1.95
CA ALA A 184 -13.71 8.54 -1.83
C ALA A 184 -12.27 8.18 -2.20
N VAL A 185 -11.64 9.01 -3.03
CA VAL A 185 -10.30 8.74 -3.57
C VAL A 185 -9.28 9.64 -2.90
N PHE A 186 -8.29 9.06 -2.22
CA PHE A 186 -7.12 9.79 -1.75
C PHE A 186 -5.88 9.41 -2.56
N GLY A 187 -4.99 10.35 -2.77
CA GLY A 187 -3.72 10.14 -3.44
C GLY A 187 -2.60 9.75 -2.50
N PHE A 188 -1.39 9.75 -3.03
CA PHE A 188 -0.19 9.47 -2.27
C PHE A 188 0.68 10.71 -2.09
N SER A 189 1.44 10.72 -1.02
CA SER A 189 2.59 11.57 -0.79
C SER A 189 3.72 10.73 -0.18
N TYR A 190 4.79 11.35 0.26
CA TYR A 190 5.96 10.68 0.83
C TYR A 190 6.33 11.32 2.18
N ASP A 191 7.26 10.72 2.89
CA ASP A 191 7.81 11.28 4.12
C ASP A 191 8.96 12.23 3.79
N GLN A 192 8.70 13.55 3.87
CA GLN A 192 9.68 14.59 3.52
C GLN A 192 10.89 14.64 4.46
N HIS A 193 10.80 14.06 5.66
CA HIS A 193 11.93 13.95 6.59
C HIS A 193 12.86 12.80 6.23
N ALA A 194 12.32 11.72 5.68
CA ALA A 194 13.09 10.54 5.30
C ALA A 194 13.65 10.65 3.87
N TYR A 195 12.88 11.23 2.95
CA TYR A 195 13.19 11.24 1.53
C TYR A 195 13.32 12.68 1.00
N SER A 196 14.48 13.02 0.48
CA SER A 196 14.77 14.29 -0.17
C SER A 196 15.97 14.15 -1.09
N ASN A 197 16.13 15.03 -2.06
CA ASN A 197 17.29 15.07 -2.95
C ASN A 197 18.52 15.73 -2.31
N ALA A 198 18.41 16.21 -1.06
CA ALA A 198 19.50 16.76 -0.27
C ALA A 198 20.02 15.75 0.77
N GLY A 199 21.31 15.78 1.03
CA GLY A 199 21.96 14.95 2.03
C GLY A 199 22.98 13.95 1.47
N ALA A 200 23.52 13.12 2.34
CA ALA A 200 24.55 12.14 1.98
C ALA A 200 23.99 10.98 1.15
N CYS A 201 24.78 10.51 0.20
CA CYS A 201 24.56 9.26 -0.51
C CYS A 201 25.13 8.09 0.31
N MET A 202 24.47 6.93 0.27
CA MET A 202 24.97 5.72 0.95
C MET A 202 26.18 5.12 0.20
N LEU A 203 26.16 5.17 -1.14
CA LEU A 203 27.19 4.58 -1.98
C LEU A 203 28.04 5.67 -2.62
N ALA A 204 29.34 5.41 -2.75
CA ALA A 204 30.29 6.36 -3.33
C ALA A 204 29.96 6.70 -4.80
N ALA A 205 30.19 7.95 -5.20
CA ALA A 205 30.02 8.38 -6.59
C ALA A 205 30.97 7.64 -7.57
N GLY A 206 30.66 7.66 -8.86
CA GLY A 206 31.56 7.20 -9.92
C GLY A 206 31.01 6.05 -10.79
N ARG A 207 29.92 5.40 -10.40
CA ARG A 207 29.25 4.40 -11.25
C ARG A 207 27.78 4.75 -11.41
N LYS A 208 27.23 4.47 -12.60
CA LYS A 208 25.79 4.52 -12.82
C LYS A 208 25.12 3.34 -12.10
N ARG A 209 24.00 3.58 -11.44
CA ARG A 209 23.30 2.59 -10.61
C ARG A 209 21.85 2.46 -10.96
N VAL A 210 21.42 1.20 -11.00
CA VAL A 210 20.01 0.84 -11.15
C VAL A 210 19.53 0.15 -9.89
N LEU A 211 18.51 0.73 -9.25
CA LEU A 211 17.83 0.13 -8.12
C LEU A 211 16.63 -0.69 -8.61
N PHE A 212 16.43 -1.85 -8.02
CA PHE A 212 15.21 -2.64 -8.19
C PHE A 212 14.64 -3.04 -6.82
N TYR A 213 13.37 -2.66 -6.58
CA TYR A 213 12.64 -3.13 -5.41
C TYR A 213 12.13 -4.54 -5.67
N ALA A 214 13.00 -5.49 -5.39
CA ALA A 214 12.83 -6.91 -5.72
C ALA A 214 12.15 -7.66 -4.56
N ARG A 215 10.97 -8.20 -4.79
CA ARG A 215 10.15 -8.91 -3.80
C ARG A 215 9.71 -10.27 -4.34
N PRO A 216 10.58 -11.30 -4.30
CA PRO A 216 10.27 -12.62 -4.86
C PRO A 216 9.03 -13.28 -4.21
N GLU A 217 8.74 -12.97 -2.95
CA GLU A 217 7.56 -13.51 -2.25
C GLU A 217 6.25 -12.75 -2.61
N THR A 218 6.34 -11.72 -3.46
CA THR A 218 5.21 -10.87 -3.83
C THR A 218 5.08 -10.84 -5.35
N GLU A 219 4.43 -11.85 -5.93
CA GLU A 219 4.32 -12.09 -7.39
C GLU A 219 3.91 -10.82 -8.17
N ARG A 220 2.96 -10.05 -7.63
CA ARG A 220 2.49 -8.80 -8.26
C ARG A 220 3.55 -7.70 -8.40
N ARG A 221 4.74 -7.88 -7.83
CA ARG A 221 5.87 -6.95 -7.97
C ARG A 221 6.85 -7.34 -9.08
N GLY A 222 6.52 -8.38 -9.86
CA GLY A 222 7.21 -8.73 -11.09
C GLY A 222 8.70 -9.05 -10.93
N TYR A 223 9.06 -9.82 -9.90
CA TYR A 223 10.46 -10.12 -9.59
C TYR A 223 11.21 -10.74 -10.79
N GLU A 224 10.66 -11.80 -11.36
CA GLU A 224 11.28 -12.52 -12.51
C GLU A 224 11.41 -11.61 -13.72
N LEU A 225 10.39 -10.79 -13.99
CA LEU A 225 10.36 -9.82 -15.06
C LEU A 225 11.47 -8.77 -14.89
N GLY A 226 11.64 -8.25 -13.68
CA GLY A 226 12.68 -7.29 -13.34
C GLY A 226 14.09 -7.90 -13.48
N ILE A 227 14.32 -9.10 -12.95
CA ILE A 227 15.63 -9.78 -13.06
C ILE A 227 16.01 -10.04 -14.52
N LEU A 228 15.07 -10.49 -15.34
CA LEU A 228 15.32 -10.70 -16.78
C LEU A 228 15.66 -9.39 -17.50
N ALA A 229 14.96 -8.30 -17.18
CA ALA A 229 15.25 -6.98 -17.72
C ALA A 229 16.65 -6.50 -17.31
N LEU A 230 17.00 -6.60 -16.03
CA LEU A 230 18.32 -6.21 -15.52
C LEU A 230 19.45 -7.07 -16.10
N ALA A 231 19.20 -8.35 -16.39
CA ALA A 231 20.17 -9.20 -17.09
C ALA A 231 20.49 -8.70 -18.51
N LEU A 232 19.49 -8.15 -19.23
CA LEU A 232 19.71 -7.51 -20.53
C LEU A 232 20.53 -6.22 -20.38
N VAL A 233 20.24 -5.40 -19.38
CA VAL A 233 21.03 -4.20 -19.04
C VAL A 233 22.47 -4.57 -18.72
N ALA A 234 22.71 -5.56 -17.84
CA ALA A 234 24.03 -6.01 -17.45
C ALA A 234 24.88 -6.50 -18.66
N LYS A 235 24.24 -7.17 -19.61
CA LYS A 235 24.91 -7.61 -20.83
C LYS A 235 25.31 -6.44 -21.72
N ARG A 236 24.51 -5.38 -21.80
CA ARG A 236 24.74 -4.20 -22.63
C ARG A 236 25.69 -3.19 -21.99
N MET A 237 25.60 -3.04 -20.66
CA MET A 237 26.30 -2.03 -19.86
C MET A 237 26.98 -2.71 -18.66
N PRO A 238 28.13 -3.37 -18.84
CA PRO A 238 28.80 -4.17 -17.79
C PRO A 238 29.32 -3.35 -16.61
N ASP A 239 29.49 -2.03 -16.78
CA ASP A 239 29.98 -1.11 -15.73
C ASP A 239 28.88 -0.58 -14.82
N VAL A 240 27.61 -0.87 -15.11
CA VAL A 240 26.47 -0.48 -14.29
C VAL A 240 26.41 -1.33 -13.02
N GLU A 241 26.22 -0.69 -11.88
CA GLU A 241 26.02 -1.36 -10.60
C GLU A 241 24.52 -1.53 -10.32
N PHE A 242 24.10 -2.75 -9.97
CA PHE A 242 22.74 -3.05 -9.60
C PHE A 242 22.58 -3.08 -8.09
N VAL A 243 21.46 -2.51 -7.59
CA VAL A 243 21.10 -2.48 -6.16
C VAL A 243 19.72 -3.12 -6.01
N LEU A 244 19.65 -4.23 -5.28
CA LEU A 244 18.38 -4.94 -5.05
C LEU A 244 17.93 -4.75 -3.59
N VAL A 245 16.77 -4.15 -3.40
CA VAL A 245 16.15 -3.93 -2.09
C VAL A 245 14.92 -4.83 -1.95
N GLY A 246 14.68 -5.37 -0.75
CA GLY A 246 13.53 -6.24 -0.47
C GLY A 246 13.80 -7.73 -0.64
N VAL A 247 15.04 -8.11 -0.96
CA VAL A 247 15.49 -9.52 -1.02
C VAL A 247 16.53 -9.79 0.07
N GLN A 248 16.65 -11.06 0.44
CA GLN A 248 17.75 -11.54 1.27
C GLN A 248 18.82 -12.18 0.39
N ARG A 249 20.09 -11.83 0.61
CA ARG A 249 21.23 -12.28 -0.21
C ARG A 249 21.34 -13.80 -0.35
N ARG A 250 20.91 -14.54 0.66
CA ARG A 250 20.95 -16.02 0.68
C ARG A 250 19.80 -16.68 -0.08
N SER A 251 18.79 -15.91 -0.50
CA SER A 251 17.57 -16.44 -1.12
C SER A 251 17.51 -16.25 -2.63
N VAL A 252 18.52 -15.60 -3.25
CA VAL A 252 18.51 -15.30 -4.68
C VAL A 252 19.82 -15.69 -5.36
N ASP A 253 19.69 -16.32 -6.52
CA ASP A 253 20.77 -16.56 -7.49
C ASP A 253 20.59 -15.57 -8.65
N LEU A 254 21.56 -14.69 -8.86
CA LEU A 254 21.45 -13.58 -9.81
C LEU A 254 22.42 -13.79 -10.98
N PRO A 255 21.97 -13.55 -12.24
CA PRO A 255 22.84 -13.68 -13.41
C PRO A 255 23.81 -12.50 -13.59
N PHE A 256 23.88 -11.58 -12.65
CA PHE A 256 24.76 -10.41 -12.63
C PHE A 256 25.15 -10.04 -11.19
N PRO A 257 26.28 -9.35 -10.99
CA PRO A 257 26.66 -8.85 -9.68
C PRO A 257 25.69 -7.77 -9.19
N ALA A 258 25.30 -7.82 -7.91
CA ALA A 258 24.44 -6.82 -7.30
C ALA A 258 24.80 -6.54 -5.85
N VAL A 259 24.55 -5.30 -5.41
CA VAL A 259 24.59 -4.89 -4.02
C VAL A 259 23.21 -5.22 -3.41
N ILE A 260 23.22 -5.96 -2.31
CA ILE A 260 22.01 -6.30 -1.55
C ILE A 260 22.22 -5.79 -0.12
N PRO A 261 21.71 -4.59 0.20
CA PRO A 261 22.04 -3.92 1.48
C PRO A 261 21.32 -4.54 2.69
N GLY A 262 20.34 -5.42 2.47
CA GLY A 262 19.55 -6.01 3.55
C GLY A 262 18.40 -5.12 4.00
N VAL A 263 18.04 -5.20 5.28
CA VAL A 263 16.98 -4.37 5.89
C VAL A 263 17.56 -3.02 6.27
N LEU A 264 16.98 -1.96 5.76
CA LEU A 264 17.38 -0.57 5.98
C LEU A 264 16.28 0.20 6.70
N SER A 265 16.67 1.18 7.50
CA SER A 265 15.78 2.21 8.05
C SER A 265 15.34 3.18 6.94
N PHE A 266 14.32 4.00 7.17
CA PHE A 266 13.85 4.99 6.19
C PHE A 266 14.93 6.01 5.80
N SER A 267 15.73 6.47 6.76
CA SER A 267 16.83 7.39 6.47
C SER A 267 17.94 6.76 5.63
N GLU A 268 18.23 5.48 5.88
CA GLU A 268 19.18 4.71 5.06
C GLU A 268 18.63 4.45 3.66
N LEU A 269 17.32 4.17 3.53
CA LEU A 269 16.65 4.05 2.22
C LEU A 269 16.75 5.36 1.45
N GLY A 270 16.49 6.51 2.06
CA GLY A 270 16.66 7.81 1.42
C GLY A 270 18.09 8.05 0.93
N ALA A 271 19.11 7.72 1.75
CA ALA A 271 20.51 7.82 1.37
C ALA A 271 20.88 6.86 0.23
N LEU A 272 20.29 5.67 0.20
CA LEU A 272 20.47 4.69 -0.88
C LEU A 272 19.82 5.18 -2.19
N TYR A 273 18.58 5.68 -2.13
CA TYR A 273 17.86 6.18 -3.31
C TYR A 273 18.60 7.34 -3.97
N ARG A 274 19.16 8.28 -3.19
CA ARG A 274 20.03 9.36 -3.70
C ARG A 274 21.31 8.84 -4.37
N SER A 275 21.72 7.62 -4.09
CA SER A 275 22.90 7.00 -4.71
C SER A 275 22.60 6.35 -6.07
N CYS A 276 21.34 6.30 -6.49
CA CYS A 276 20.91 5.58 -7.68
C CYS A 276 20.44 6.54 -8.77
N ASP A 277 20.78 6.25 -10.02
CA ASP A 277 20.40 7.06 -11.19
C ASP A 277 19.01 6.70 -11.70
N VAL A 278 18.70 5.42 -11.72
CA VAL A 278 17.43 4.87 -12.24
C VAL A 278 16.90 3.83 -11.26
N ALA A 279 15.59 3.80 -11.07
CA ALA A 279 14.93 2.76 -10.29
C ALA A 279 13.83 2.08 -11.10
N LEU A 280 13.80 0.74 -11.03
CA LEU A 280 12.74 -0.08 -11.59
C LEU A 280 11.69 -0.36 -10.51
N VAL A 281 10.46 0.05 -10.77
CA VAL A 281 9.31 -0.15 -9.89
C VAL A 281 8.20 -0.82 -10.67
N LEU A 282 7.99 -2.12 -10.46
CA LEU A 282 6.95 -2.89 -11.13
C LEU A 282 5.75 -3.11 -10.22
N SER A 283 4.55 -3.00 -10.77
CA SER A 283 3.31 -3.36 -10.12
C SER A 283 2.27 -3.87 -11.10
N HIS A 284 1.72 -5.05 -10.80
CA HIS A 284 0.59 -5.64 -11.54
C HIS A 284 -0.75 -5.45 -10.81
N THR A 285 -0.72 -4.79 -9.66
CA THR A 285 -1.87 -4.27 -8.92
C THR A 285 -1.62 -2.80 -8.61
N ASN A 286 -2.16 -2.25 -7.54
CA ASN A 286 -1.92 -0.84 -7.23
C ASN A 286 -0.44 -0.52 -6.98
N LEU A 287 -0.04 0.71 -7.27
CA LEU A 287 1.28 1.23 -6.91
C LEU A 287 1.45 1.33 -5.39
N SER A 288 2.70 1.41 -4.95
CA SER A 288 3.08 1.79 -3.59
C SER A 288 3.57 3.25 -3.56
N LEU A 289 3.99 3.71 -2.39
CA LEU A 289 4.61 5.05 -2.22
C LEU A 289 5.99 5.16 -2.88
N LEU A 290 6.60 4.04 -3.21
CA LEU A 290 8.00 3.95 -3.68
C LEU A 290 8.34 4.89 -4.85
N PRO A 291 7.51 5.06 -5.89
CA PRO A 291 7.83 6.02 -6.95
C PRO A 291 8.03 7.45 -6.45
N LEU A 292 7.17 7.91 -5.53
CA LEU A 292 7.29 9.26 -4.95
C LEU A 292 8.53 9.41 -4.07
N GLU A 293 8.86 8.37 -3.28
CA GLU A 293 10.07 8.33 -2.45
C GLU A 293 11.34 8.42 -3.30
N LEU A 294 11.39 7.68 -4.42
CA LEU A 294 12.50 7.71 -5.39
C LEU A 294 12.62 9.05 -6.08
N MET A 295 11.49 9.60 -6.58
CA MET A 295 11.45 10.92 -7.21
C MET A 295 11.89 12.01 -6.25
N ALA A 296 11.45 11.97 -4.99
CA ALA A 296 11.86 12.91 -3.95
C ALA A 296 13.37 12.85 -3.66
N CYS A 297 14.00 11.69 -3.88
CA CYS A 297 15.44 11.50 -3.75
C CYS A 297 16.23 11.80 -5.03
N GLY A 298 15.58 12.23 -6.13
CA GLY A 298 16.25 12.55 -7.40
C GLY A 298 16.64 11.31 -8.21
N CYS A 299 15.90 10.21 -8.09
CA CYS A 299 16.10 8.98 -8.87
C CYS A 299 15.04 8.90 -9.98
N ALA A 300 15.46 8.65 -11.23
CA ALA A 300 14.54 8.47 -12.35
C ALA A 300 13.81 7.13 -12.24
N VAL A 301 12.51 7.10 -12.51
CA VAL A 301 11.66 5.92 -12.35
C VAL A 301 11.31 5.30 -13.69
N VAL A 302 11.50 3.98 -13.82
CA VAL A 302 10.95 3.13 -14.88
C VAL A 302 9.86 2.25 -14.27
N SER A 303 8.69 2.21 -14.88
CA SER A 303 7.57 1.37 -14.44
C SER A 303 6.87 0.70 -15.63
N ASN A 304 6.06 -0.32 -15.35
CA ASN A 304 5.16 -0.83 -16.38
C ASN A 304 4.00 0.14 -16.63
N GLU A 305 3.56 0.23 -17.89
CA GLU A 305 2.32 0.91 -18.27
C GLU A 305 1.09 0.13 -17.76
N GLY A 306 -0.03 0.81 -17.62
CA GLY A 306 -1.32 0.25 -17.25
C GLY A 306 -2.10 1.16 -16.30
N PRO A 307 -3.44 1.05 -16.27
CA PRO A 307 -4.28 1.95 -15.47
C PRO A 307 -3.95 1.90 -13.96
N ASN A 308 -3.41 0.77 -13.49
CA ASN A 308 -2.96 0.56 -12.11
C ASN A 308 -1.68 1.34 -11.74
N THR A 309 -0.96 1.85 -12.71
CA THR A 309 0.24 2.68 -12.54
C THR A 309 0.01 4.10 -13.02
N GLU A 310 -0.74 4.27 -14.11
CA GLU A 310 -0.97 5.55 -14.80
C GLU A 310 -1.89 6.51 -14.03
N TRP A 311 -2.62 6.05 -13.02
CA TRP A 311 -3.37 6.94 -12.14
C TRP A 311 -2.45 7.89 -11.34
N LEU A 312 -1.17 7.52 -11.14
CA LEU A 312 -0.16 8.30 -10.43
C LEU A 312 0.98 8.74 -11.34
N LEU A 313 1.45 7.85 -12.22
CA LEU A 313 2.62 8.08 -13.07
C LEU A 313 2.21 8.51 -14.47
N THR A 314 2.98 9.43 -15.04
CA THR A 314 2.86 9.87 -16.43
C THR A 314 4.21 9.77 -17.13
N ASP A 315 4.23 9.74 -18.46
CA ASP A 315 5.47 9.77 -19.24
C ASP A 315 6.31 11.04 -19.02
N GLN A 316 5.77 12.08 -18.40
CA GLN A 316 6.55 13.26 -18.04
C GLN A 316 7.48 12.99 -16.85
N ILE A 317 7.02 12.23 -15.84
CA ILE A 317 7.70 12.04 -14.55
C ILE A 317 8.35 10.66 -14.40
N ALA A 318 7.99 9.68 -15.24
CA ALA A 318 8.54 8.32 -15.25
C ALA A 318 8.65 7.81 -16.69
N SER A 319 9.36 6.73 -16.93
CA SER A 319 9.31 6.00 -18.18
C SER A 319 8.35 4.83 -18.03
N LEU A 320 7.19 4.92 -18.68
CA LEU A 320 6.15 3.90 -18.68
C LEU A 320 6.31 3.00 -19.90
N VAL A 321 6.47 1.71 -19.69
CA VAL A 321 6.75 0.74 -20.76
C VAL A 321 5.97 -0.55 -20.61
N LYS A 322 5.83 -1.29 -21.70
CA LYS A 322 5.22 -2.62 -21.65
C LYS A 322 5.90 -3.50 -20.62
N ALA A 323 5.11 -4.31 -19.93
CA ALA A 323 5.57 -5.24 -18.90
C ALA A 323 6.27 -6.46 -19.55
N ASP A 324 7.35 -6.21 -20.29
CA ASP A 324 8.22 -7.24 -20.85
C ASP A 324 9.70 -6.90 -20.60
N PRO A 325 10.61 -7.90 -20.52
CA PRO A 325 12.01 -7.68 -20.17
C PRO A 325 12.76 -6.77 -21.15
N ARG A 326 12.42 -6.77 -22.43
CA ARG A 326 13.11 -5.99 -23.45
C ARG A 326 12.71 -4.52 -23.37
N SER A 327 11.41 -4.23 -23.28
CA SER A 327 10.89 -2.87 -23.14
C SER A 327 11.45 -2.21 -21.88
N ILE A 328 11.41 -2.92 -20.74
CA ILE A 328 11.96 -2.44 -19.47
C ILE A 328 13.47 -2.22 -19.56
N GLY A 329 14.21 -3.20 -20.07
CA GLY A 329 15.67 -3.10 -20.21
C GLY A 329 16.10 -1.96 -21.12
N ASN A 330 15.41 -1.75 -22.25
CA ASN A 330 15.70 -0.65 -23.18
C ASN A 330 15.44 0.72 -22.54
N ALA A 331 14.34 0.90 -21.79
CA ALA A 331 14.07 2.15 -21.10
C ALA A 331 15.12 2.48 -20.02
N ILE A 332 15.58 1.47 -19.28
CA ILE A 332 16.68 1.65 -18.32
C ILE A 332 17.97 2.07 -19.05
N ILE A 333 18.33 1.39 -20.14
CA ILE A 333 19.51 1.70 -20.95
C ILE A 333 19.42 3.12 -21.49
N GLU A 334 18.29 3.51 -22.07
CA GLU A 334 18.06 4.85 -22.60
C GLU A 334 18.28 5.94 -21.54
N LEU A 335 17.69 5.79 -20.36
CA LEU A 335 17.90 6.72 -19.26
C LEU A 335 19.36 6.76 -18.77
N LEU A 336 20.08 5.66 -18.86
CA LEU A 336 21.50 5.62 -18.49
C LEU A 336 22.42 6.20 -19.59
N GLU A 337 22.08 6.05 -20.89
CA GLU A 337 22.87 6.57 -22.01
C GLU A 337 22.56 8.05 -22.30
N VAL A 338 21.30 8.50 -22.10
CA VAL A 338 20.85 9.86 -22.45
C VAL A 338 20.65 10.69 -21.16
N ASP A 339 21.73 11.31 -20.70
CA ASP A 339 21.72 12.10 -19.45
C ASP A 339 20.68 13.23 -19.46
N SER A 340 20.45 13.89 -20.60
CA SER A 340 19.45 14.96 -20.71
C SER A 340 18.03 14.44 -20.46
N LEU A 341 17.67 13.27 -20.99
CA LEU A 341 16.38 12.64 -20.77
C LEU A 341 16.21 12.25 -19.29
N ARG A 342 17.26 11.61 -18.72
CA ARG A 342 17.24 11.24 -17.31
C ARG A 342 17.04 12.43 -16.39
N LEU A 343 17.81 13.51 -16.61
CA LEU A 343 17.72 14.73 -15.81
C LEU A 343 16.35 15.42 -15.97
N GLN A 344 15.76 15.44 -17.15
CA GLN A 344 14.40 15.94 -17.38
C GLN A 344 13.36 15.14 -16.55
N LYS A 345 13.45 13.81 -16.56
CA LYS A 345 12.55 12.95 -15.77
C LYS A 345 12.73 13.16 -14.25
N ILE A 346 13.98 13.30 -13.79
CA ILE A 346 14.30 13.59 -12.38
C ILE A 346 13.71 14.93 -11.96
N GLU A 347 13.89 15.99 -12.75
CA GLU A 347 13.37 17.33 -12.43
C GLU A 347 11.84 17.33 -12.37
N ALA A 348 11.18 16.76 -13.37
CA ALA A 348 9.73 16.66 -13.40
C ALA A 348 9.18 15.79 -12.26
N GLY A 349 9.82 14.64 -11.98
CA GLY A 349 9.44 13.74 -10.89
C GLY A 349 9.61 14.36 -9.51
N LEU A 350 10.71 15.10 -9.31
CA LEU A 350 10.96 15.83 -8.07
C LEU A 350 9.91 16.93 -7.85
N ALA A 351 9.60 17.73 -8.87
CA ALA A 351 8.56 18.75 -8.80
C ALA A 351 7.19 18.13 -8.49
N PHE A 352 6.86 17.02 -9.11
CA PHE A 352 5.62 16.28 -8.83
C PHE A 352 5.59 15.78 -7.39
N ALA A 353 6.61 15.08 -6.91
CA ALA A 353 6.66 14.60 -5.54
C ALA A 353 6.48 15.74 -4.53
N GLN A 354 7.17 16.87 -4.72
CA GLN A 354 7.07 18.06 -3.87
C GLN A 354 5.69 18.72 -3.88
N SER A 355 4.88 18.51 -4.91
CA SER A 355 3.50 19.02 -4.99
C SER A 355 2.50 18.22 -4.16
N THR A 356 2.86 17.01 -3.75
CA THR A 356 1.99 16.11 -2.97
C THR A 356 2.02 16.46 -1.47
N ASP A 357 0.90 16.21 -0.78
CA ASP A 357 0.75 16.57 0.64
C ASP A 357 -0.20 15.61 1.35
N TRP A 358 0.32 14.87 2.33
CA TRP A 358 -0.47 13.95 3.13
C TRP A 358 -1.64 14.61 3.87
N THR A 359 -1.49 15.86 4.28
CA THR A 359 -2.57 16.58 4.97
C THR A 359 -3.77 16.78 4.06
N LYS A 360 -3.53 17.11 2.79
CA LYS A 360 -4.59 17.24 1.78
C LYS A 360 -5.27 15.89 1.51
N GLU A 361 -4.49 14.83 1.39
CA GLU A 361 -5.01 13.49 1.11
C GLU A 361 -5.86 12.95 2.27
N ILE A 362 -5.42 13.15 3.51
CA ILE A 362 -6.19 12.73 4.69
C ILE A 362 -7.43 13.61 4.88
N LYS A 363 -7.40 14.88 4.42
CA LYS A 363 -8.59 15.74 4.44
C LYS A 363 -9.71 15.22 3.54
N VAL A 364 -9.38 14.56 2.43
CA VAL A 364 -10.37 13.85 1.61
C VAL A 364 -11.01 12.71 2.40
N ILE A 365 -10.21 11.94 3.14
CA ILE A 365 -10.70 10.86 3.99
C ILE A 365 -11.63 11.40 5.08
N GLU A 366 -11.23 12.42 5.81
CA GLU A 366 -12.07 13.07 6.84
C GLU A 366 -13.38 13.57 6.23
N SER A 367 -13.32 14.26 5.09
CA SER A 367 -14.51 14.77 4.40
C SER A 367 -15.48 13.64 4.02
N ALA A 368 -14.97 12.49 3.57
CA ALA A 368 -15.80 11.33 3.27
C ALA A 368 -16.49 10.75 4.51
N LEU A 369 -15.80 10.71 5.64
CA LEU A 369 -16.36 10.27 6.92
C LEU A 369 -17.45 11.22 7.42
N LEU A 370 -17.24 12.54 7.33
CA LEU A 370 -18.17 13.58 7.75
C LEU A 370 -19.41 13.67 6.86
N ALA A 371 -19.26 13.64 5.55
CA ALA A 371 -20.37 13.76 4.58
C ALA A 371 -21.47 12.72 4.81
N HIS A 372 -21.12 11.56 5.38
CA HIS A 372 -22.05 10.47 5.65
C HIS A 372 -22.65 10.52 7.04
N SER A 373 -22.07 11.30 7.96
CA SER A 373 -22.66 11.54 9.27
C SER A 373 -23.87 12.48 9.18
N GLU A 374 -23.96 13.29 8.14
CA GLU A 374 -25.00 14.32 7.97
C GLU A 374 -26.26 13.85 7.23
N ASN A 375 -26.24 12.71 6.51
CA ASN A 375 -27.37 12.28 5.66
C ASN A 375 -27.79 10.81 5.90
N PRO A 376 -28.55 10.50 6.98
CA PRO A 376 -29.02 9.13 7.25
C PRO A 376 -30.20 8.68 6.38
N HIS A 377 -30.78 9.53 5.51
CA HIS A 377 -32.11 9.31 4.90
C HIS A 377 -32.13 8.92 3.42
N GLU A 378 -30.98 8.74 2.73
CA GLU A 378 -30.97 8.41 1.30
C GLU A 378 -30.92 6.89 0.97
N LEU A 379 -31.24 6.02 1.93
CA LEU A 379 -31.38 4.59 1.68
C LEU A 379 -32.87 4.17 1.82
N GLU A 380 -33.77 4.78 1.04
CA GLU A 380 -35.02 4.09 0.71
C GLU A 380 -34.73 3.08 -0.41
N PRO A 381 -35.06 1.79 -0.22
CA PRO A 381 -34.98 0.82 -1.30
C PRO A 381 -36.02 1.20 -2.34
N HIS A 382 -35.59 1.54 -3.54
CA HIS A 382 -36.50 1.55 -4.68
C HIS A 382 -37.05 0.15 -4.86
N GLY A 383 -38.38 0.03 -4.63
CA GLY A 383 -39.21 -1.16 -4.71
C GLY A 383 -39.26 -1.80 -6.11
#